data_43c0204b4c211a92582c890b91a3b625
#
_entry.id   43c0204b4c211a92582c890b91a3b625
#
_cell.length_a   1.000
_cell.length_b   1.000
_cell.length_c   1.000
_cell.angle_alpha   90.00
_cell.angle_beta   90.00
_cell.angle_gamma   90.00
#
_symmetry.space_group_name_H-M   'P 1'
#
loop_
_entity.id
_entity.type
_entity.pdbx_description
1 polymer ?
#
loop_
_entity_poly.entity_id
_entity_poly.type
_entity_poly.pdbx_seq_one_letter_code
_entity_poly.pdbx_strand_id
1 'polypeptide(L)'
;MEQKGKSILGVISDILLVILIIVAIIITVMTFTSKSSETGIGNILGYTPFSVQTDSMSPTIDQGDLIIAQEVKDPAKELKKGDVITFYTLMQDSAGNTVKGFNTHRILDIEYYQDGSVYYYVTKGDAMETEDNQKVYPDDVVAKQIGASVDEKGNYVKGITVSGFGKALDFLQDRVGFMVCIIIPLALFFIWQVYKLIAMFMAAKSEKMADDVKRQAIEEYIAQQEAAKNNGNYSDKSDT
;
A
#
# COMPACT_ATOMS: atom_id res chain seq x y z
N MET A 1 20.15 34.39 9.43
CA MET A 1 19.22 33.41 8.81
C MET A 1 18.79 32.45 9.92
N GLU A 2 17.68 32.71 10.55
CA GLU A 2 17.14 31.87 11.61
C GLU A 2 16.41 30.69 10.94
N GLN A 3 16.98 29.49 10.98
CA GLN A 3 16.28 28.27 10.59
C GLN A 3 15.15 28.06 11.61
N LYS A 4 13.95 28.52 11.28
CA LYS A 4 12.73 28.20 12.02
C LYS A 4 12.57 26.68 12.00
N GLY A 5 12.89 26.01 13.08
CA GLY A 5 12.74 24.56 13.23
C GLY A 5 11.33 24.13 12.79
N LYS A 6 11.24 23.13 11.91
CA LYS A 6 9.94 22.57 11.48
C LYS A 6 9.17 22.19 12.76
N SER A 7 7.93 22.65 12.88
CA SER A 7 7.10 22.22 14.02
C SER A 7 6.92 20.70 13.97
N ILE A 8 6.85 20.05 15.13
CA ILE A 8 6.63 18.60 15.24
C ILE A 8 5.44 18.16 14.38
N LEU A 9 4.38 18.96 14.33
CA LEU A 9 3.22 18.74 13.48
C LEU A 9 3.55 18.78 11.97
N GLY A 10 4.51 19.60 11.56
CA GLY A 10 5.00 19.65 10.19
C GLY A 10 5.76 18.37 9.80
N VAL A 11 6.60 17.88 10.71
CA VAL A 11 7.36 16.63 10.49
C VAL A 11 6.42 15.42 10.40
N ILE A 12 5.42 15.35 11.29
CA ILE A 12 4.40 14.29 11.25
C ILE A 12 3.63 14.31 9.92
N SER A 13 3.27 15.50 9.46
CA SER A 13 2.59 15.68 8.16
C SER A 13 3.44 15.19 6.99
N ASP A 14 4.73 15.52 6.98
CA ASP A 14 5.64 15.11 5.92
C ASP A 14 5.81 13.56 5.91
N ILE A 15 5.91 12.94 7.08
CA ILE A 15 6.00 11.48 7.22
C ILE A 15 4.70 10.82 6.73
N LEU A 16 3.54 11.34 7.14
CA LEU A 16 2.24 10.81 6.70
C LEU A 16 2.10 10.87 5.18
N LEU A 17 2.52 11.99 4.56
CA LEU A 17 2.53 12.14 3.11
C LEU A 17 3.40 11.08 2.43
N VAL A 18 4.60 10.85 2.93
CA VAL A 18 5.52 9.83 2.37
C VAL A 18 4.90 8.43 2.47
N ILE A 19 4.33 8.08 3.62
CA ILE A 19 3.64 6.79 3.81
C ILE A 19 2.50 6.64 2.79
N LEU A 20 1.70 7.68 2.61
CA LEU A 20 0.55 7.68 1.71
C LEU A 20 0.98 7.52 0.24
N ILE A 21 2.08 8.17 -0.17
CA ILE A 21 2.67 8.01 -1.51
C ILE A 21 3.16 6.57 -1.70
N ILE A 22 3.83 5.99 -0.71
CA ILE A 22 4.32 4.60 -0.77
C ILE A 22 3.14 3.63 -0.94
N VAL A 23 2.08 3.79 -0.14
CA VAL A 23 0.87 2.97 -0.24
C VAL A 23 0.21 3.11 -1.62
N ALA A 24 0.10 4.33 -2.14
CA ALA A 24 -0.44 4.57 -3.48
C ALA A 24 0.38 3.89 -4.58
N ILE A 25 1.71 3.94 -4.48
CA ILE A 25 2.62 3.25 -5.41
C ILE A 25 2.41 1.74 -5.34
N ILE A 26 2.35 1.16 -4.14
CA ILE A 26 2.13 -0.27 -3.93
C ILE A 26 0.82 -0.71 -4.58
N ILE A 27 -0.29 -0.01 -4.32
CA ILE A 27 -1.60 -0.31 -4.90
C ILE A 27 -1.56 -0.21 -6.43
N THR A 28 -0.89 0.82 -6.96
CA THR A 28 -0.76 1.02 -8.41
C THR A 28 0.02 -0.13 -9.06
N VAL A 29 1.15 -0.52 -8.46
CA VAL A 29 1.97 -1.65 -8.93
C VAL A 29 1.15 -2.94 -8.91
N MET A 30 0.48 -3.25 -7.80
CA MET A 30 -0.35 -4.46 -7.69
C MET A 30 -1.49 -4.47 -8.72
N THR A 31 -2.14 -3.35 -8.95
CA THR A 31 -3.23 -3.25 -9.96
C THR A 31 -2.69 -3.43 -11.37
N PHE A 32 -1.54 -2.86 -11.66
CA PHE A 32 -0.92 -2.98 -12.99
C PHE A 32 -0.43 -4.42 -13.25
N THR A 33 0.25 -5.02 -12.28
CA THR A 33 0.74 -6.40 -12.40
C THR A 33 -0.40 -7.41 -12.47
N SER A 34 -1.52 -7.20 -11.75
CA SER A 34 -2.71 -8.04 -11.85
C SER A 34 -3.28 -8.09 -13.27
N LYS A 35 -3.31 -6.95 -13.98
CA LYS A 35 -3.78 -6.89 -15.36
C LYS A 35 -2.82 -7.53 -16.38
N SER A 36 -1.54 -7.59 -16.06
CA SER A 36 -0.49 -8.13 -16.92
C SER A 36 -0.16 -9.59 -16.61
N SER A 37 -0.63 -10.13 -15.49
CA SER A 37 -0.42 -11.53 -15.10
C SER A 37 -1.43 -12.43 -15.80
N GLU A 38 -0.98 -13.57 -16.28
CA GLU A 38 -1.85 -14.63 -16.82
C GLU A 38 -2.82 -15.16 -15.75
N THR A 39 -2.41 -15.10 -14.49
CA THR A 39 -3.21 -15.51 -13.34
C THR A 39 -4.21 -14.45 -12.88
N GLY A 40 -4.15 -13.21 -13.41
CA GLY A 40 -5.00 -12.11 -12.96
C GLY A 40 -4.76 -11.66 -11.52
N ILE A 41 -3.65 -12.10 -10.89
CA ILE A 41 -3.31 -11.78 -9.50
C ILE A 41 -2.21 -10.73 -9.48
N GLY A 42 -2.42 -9.69 -8.67
CA GLY A 42 -1.41 -8.66 -8.45
C GLY A 42 -0.22 -9.21 -7.65
N ASN A 43 0.97 -9.05 -8.19
CA ASN A 43 2.20 -9.39 -7.49
C ASN A 43 3.13 -8.18 -7.38
N ILE A 44 4.05 -8.23 -6.42
CA ILE A 44 5.14 -7.28 -6.24
C ILE A 44 6.44 -8.06 -6.38
N LEU A 45 7.17 -7.83 -7.48
CA LEU A 45 8.42 -8.53 -7.77
C LEU A 45 8.30 -10.07 -7.77
N GLY A 46 7.15 -10.60 -8.20
CA GLY A 46 6.88 -12.04 -8.21
C GLY A 46 6.36 -12.61 -6.88
N TYR A 47 6.12 -11.77 -5.89
CA TYR A 47 5.54 -12.17 -4.60
C TYR A 47 4.10 -11.68 -4.47
N THR A 48 3.23 -12.55 -3.99
CA THR A 48 1.81 -12.27 -3.80
C THR A 48 1.41 -12.57 -2.35
N PRO A 49 0.82 -11.60 -1.65
CA PRO A 49 0.20 -11.84 -0.36
C PRO A 49 -1.20 -12.44 -0.56
N PHE A 50 -1.51 -13.54 0.14
CA PHE A 50 -2.85 -14.14 0.20
C PHE A 50 -3.38 -14.11 1.62
N SER A 51 -4.63 -13.68 1.78
CA SER A 51 -5.38 -13.80 3.03
C SER A 51 -6.02 -15.19 3.12
N VAL A 52 -5.82 -15.86 4.24
CA VAL A 52 -6.33 -17.21 4.49
C VAL A 52 -7.75 -17.14 5.01
N GLN A 53 -8.71 -17.69 4.26
CA GLN A 53 -10.14 -17.54 4.53
C GLN A 53 -10.72 -18.68 5.36
N THR A 54 -10.05 -19.82 5.47
CA THR A 54 -10.54 -21.03 6.14
C THR A 54 -9.48 -21.68 7.02
N ASP A 55 -9.89 -22.55 7.94
CA ASP A 55 -9.00 -23.29 8.86
C ASP A 55 -8.48 -24.61 8.26
N SER A 56 -8.66 -24.84 6.95
CA SER A 56 -8.25 -26.12 6.32
C SER A 56 -6.75 -26.41 6.44
N MET A 57 -5.94 -25.40 6.66
CA MET A 57 -4.48 -25.49 6.83
C MET A 57 -4.00 -25.39 8.28
N SER A 58 -4.91 -25.30 9.25
CA SER A 58 -4.56 -25.29 10.68
C SER A 58 -3.92 -26.64 11.11
N PRO A 59 -2.99 -26.67 12.05
CA PRO A 59 -2.43 -25.54 12.81
C PRO A 59 -1.25 -24.84 12.10
N THR A 60 -0.91 -25.23 10.88
CA THR A 60 0.24 -24.65 10.16
C THR A 60 -0.03 -23.22 9.74
N ILE A 61 -1.25 -22.97 9.22
CA ILE A 61 -1.72 -21.65 8.79
C ILE A 61 -3.16 -21.52 9.26
N ASP A 62 -3.48 -20.50 10.04
CA ASP A 62 -4.79 -20.31 10.61
C ASP A 62 -5.63 -19.31 9.78
N GLN A 63 -6.95 -19.39 9.92
CA GLN A 63 -7.86 -18.43 9.29
C GLN A 63 -7.53 -17.00 9.73
N GLY A 64 -7.43 -16.09 8.77
CA GLY A 64 -7.08 -14.69 8.99
C GLY A 64 -5.59 -14.41 9.00
N ASP A 65 -4.75 -15.43 8.78
CA ASP A 65 -3.32 -15.24 8.51
C ASP A 65 -3.10 -14.66 7.10
N LEU A 66 -1.97 -13.98 6.93
CA LEU A 66 -1.46 -13.54 5.64
C LEU A 66 -0.27 -14.41 5.27
N ILE A 67 -0.33 -15.12 4.16
CA ILE A 67 0.80 -15.88 3.62
C ILE A 67 1.46 -15.13 2.49
N ILE A 68 2.77 -15.25 2.37
CA ILE A 68 3.53 -14.74 1.23
C ILE A 68 3.87 -15.90 0.31
N ALA A 69 3.39 -15.82 -0.92
CA ALA A 69 3.63 -16.83 -1.94
C ALA A 69 4.39 -16.24 -3.12
N GLN A 70 5.16 -17.06 -3.79
CA GLN A 70 5.89 -16.73 -5.01
C GLN A 70 5.14 -17.31 -6.20
N GLU A 71 5.00 -16.54 -7.25
CA GLU A 71 4.43 -16.97 -8.53
C GLU A 71 5.25 -18.15 -9.09
N VAL A 72 4.57 -19.21 -9.52
CA VAL A 72 5.18 -20.41 -10.12
C VAL A 72 5.03 -20.33 -11.63
N LYS A 73 6.16 -20.32 -12.35
CA LYS A 73 6.16 -20.20 -13.82
C LYS A 73 6.18 -21.57 -14.50
N ASP A 74 6.87 -22.52 -13.92
CA ASP A 74 6.96 -23.89 -14.42
C ASP A 74 6.64 -24.88 -13.28
N PRO A 75 5.33 -25.10 -13.00
CA PRO A 75 4.91 -25.95 -11.87
C PRO A 75 5.55 -27.35 -11.92
N ALA A 76 5.73 -27.90 -13.10
CA ALA A 76 6.30 -29.25 -13.26
C ALA A 76 7.77 -29.35 -12.80
N LYS A 77 8.52 -28.24 -12.84
CA LYS A 77 9.93 -28.22 -12.42
C LYS A 77 10.14 -27.63 -11.04
N GLU A 78 9.27 -26.71 -10.63
CA GLU A 78 9.47 -25.91 -9.43
C GLU A 78 8.82 -26.52 -8.19
N LEU A 79 7.81 -27.39 -8.38
CA LEU A 79 7.03 -27.95 -7.29
C LEU A 79 7.49 -29.36 -6.92
N LYS A 80 7.37 -29.65 -5.63
CA LYS A 80 7.68 -30.96 -5.05
C LYS A 80 6.69 -31.33 -3.96
N LYS A 81 6.64 -32.60 -3.60
CA LYS A 81 5.89 -33.11 -2.46
C LYS A 81 6.24 -32.32 -1.18
N GLY A 82 5.23 -31.92 -0.44
CA GLY A 82 5.34 -31.12 0.78
C GLY A 82 5.25 -29.60 0.57
N ASP A 83 5.34 -29.11 -0.67
CA ASP A 83 5.11 -27.68 -0.95
C ASP A 83 3.64 -27.31 -0.69
N VAL A 84 3.42 -26.10 -0.20
CA VAL A 84 2.08 -25.49 -0.07
C VAL A 84 1.84 -24.61 -1.28
N ILE A 85 0.81 -24.93 -2.04
CA ILE A 85 0.47 -24.25 -3.28
C ILE A 85 -0.89 -23.57 -3.20
N THR A 86 -1.00 -22.43 -3.87
CA THR A 86 -2.28 -21.75 -4.14
C THR A 86 -2.65 -22.04 -5.59
N PHE A 87 -3.87 -22.50 -5.80
CA PHE A 87 -4.37 -22.95 -7.10
C PHE A 87 -5.82 -22.55 -7.32
N TYR A 88 -6.26 -22.54 -8.56
CA TYR A 88 -7.64 -22.28 -8.93
C TYR A 88 -8.54 -23.45 -8.57
N THR A 89 -9.71 -23.13 -8.01
CA THR A 89 -10.78 -24.08 -7.73
C THR A 89 -12.13 -23.48 -8.01
N LEU A 90 -13.13 -24.33 -8.20
CA LEU A 90 -14.53 -23.91 -8.28
C LEU A 90 -15.13 -23.93 -6.89
N MET A 91 -15.64 -22.79 -6.44
CA MET A 91 -16.30 -22.62 -5.14
C MET A 91 -17.73 -22.16 -5.35
N GLN A 92 -18.57 -22.32 -4.32
CA GLN A 92 -19.87 -21.67 -4.29
C GLN A 92 -19.78 -20.35 -3.50
N ASP A 93 -20.29 -19.28 -4.09
CA ASP A 93 -20.45 -18.02 -3.37
C ASP A 93 -21.61 -18.08 -2.37
N SER A 94 -21.81 -17.03 -1.58
CA SER A 94 -22.90 -16.93 -0.60
C SER A 94 -24.32 -16.96 -1.22
N ALA A 95 -24.43 -16.77 -2.52
CA ALA A 95 -25.67 -16.85 -3.28
C ALA A 95 -25.88 -18.23 -3.94
N GLY A 96 -24.92 -19.17 -3.79
CA GLY A 96 -24.96 -20.51 -4.37
C GLY A 96 -24.48 -20.57 -5.82
N ASN A 97 -23.90 -19.51 -6.37
CA ASN A 97 -23.34 -19.54 -7.72
C ASN A 97 -21.96 -20.18 -7.70
N THR A 98 -21.64 -20.95 -8.73
CA THR A 98 -20.28 -21.47 -8.89
C THR A 98 -19.37 -20.37 -9.42
N VAL A 99 -18.35 -20.02 -8.64
CA VAL A 99 -17.36 -19.00 -8.96
C VAL A 99 -15.96 -19.61 -8.94
N LYS A 100 -15.07 -19.08 -9.78
CA LYS A 100 -13.66 -19.43 -9.74
C LYS A 100 -13.01 -18.71 -8.56
N GLY A 101 -12.39 -19.46 -7.68
CA GLY A 101 -11.71 -18.94 -6.50
C GLY A 101 -10.33 -19.56 -6.34
N PHE A 102 -9.68 -19.25 -5.23
CA PHE A 102 -8.38 -19.79 -4.86
C PHE A 102 -8.50 -20.73 -3.67
N ASN A 103 -7.76 -21.84 -3.71
CA ASN A 103 -7.54 -22.69 -2.55
C ASN A 103 -6.03 -22.81 -2.30
N THR A 104 -5.65 -22.98 -1.03
CA THR A 104 -4.25 -23.15 -0.63
C THR A 104 -4.11 -24.41 0.19
N HIS A 105 -3.47 -25.43 -0.38
CA HIS A 105 -3.27 -26.74 0.25
C HIS A 105 -1.86 -27.26 0.01
N ARG A 106 -1.49 -28.31 0.73
CA ARG A 106 -0.18 -28.97 0.64
C ARG A 106 -0.20 -30.08 -0.39
N ILE A 107 0.85 -30.18 -1.20
CA ILE A 107 1.07 -31.30 -2.10
C ILE A 107 1.40 -32.54 -1.28
N LEU A 108 0.51 -33.53 -1.32
CA LEU A 108 0.73 -34.86 -0.74
C LEU A 108 1.52 -35.76 -1.67
N ASP A 109 1.15 -35.76 -2.96
CA ASP A 109 1.75 -36.59 -3.98
C ASP A 109 1.69 -35.94 -5.35
N ILE A 110 2.47 -36.43 -6.29
CA ILE A 110 2.57 -35.97 -7.66
C ILE A 110 2.41 -37.18 -8.57
N GLU A 111 1.38 -37.12 -9.40
CA GLU A 111 1.13 -38.17 -10.41
C GLU A 111 1.74 -37.76 -11.73
N TYR A 112 2.33 -38.75 -12.40
CA TYR A 112 3.09 -38.55 -13.63
C TYR A 112 2.49 -39.31 -14.80
N TYR A 113 2.62 -38.75 -16.00
CA TYR A 113 2.40 -39.49 -17.22
C TYR A 113 3.51 -40.56 -17.45
N GLN A 114 3.29 -41.44 -18.44
CA GLN A 114 4.29 -42.48 -18.80
C GLN A 114 5.61 -41.90 -19.32
N ASP A 115 5.58 -40.68 -19.86
CA ASP A 115 6.76 -39.94 -20.34
C ASP A 115 7.51 -39.20 -19.23
N GLY A 116 7.05 -39.32 -17.98
CA GLY A 116 7.65 -38.64 -16.81
C GLY A 116 7.24 -37.19 -16.61
N SER A 117 6.37 -36.64 -17.45
CA SER A 117 5.81 -35.31 -17.22
C SER A 117 4.76 -35.34 -16.09
N VAL A 118 4.57 -34.21 -15.38
CA VAL A 118 3.58 -34.11 -14.30
C VAL A 118 2.17 -34.14 -14.89
N TYR A 119 1.32 -35.03 -14.38
CA TYR A 119 -0.06 -35.12 -14.76
C TYR A 119 -0.95 -34.24 -13.86
N TYR A 120 -0.92 -34.47 -12.55
CA TYR A 120 -1.61 -33.63 -11.54
C TYR A 120 -0.96 -33.75 -10.18
N TYR A 121 -1.28 -32.81 -9.31
CA TYR A 121 -0.92 -32.83 -7.89
C TYR A 121 -2.10 -33.32 -7.06
N VAL A 122 -1.80 -34.23 -6.13
CA VAL A 122 -2.73 -34.63 -5.06
C VAL A 122 -2.49 -33.70 -3.90
N THR A 123 -3.51 -32.93 -3.52
CA THR A 123 -3.40 -31.93 -2.46
C THR A 123 -4.26 -32.29 -1.25
N LYS A 124 -3.92 -31.70 -0.09
CA LYS A 124 -4.65 -31.85 1.15
C LYS A 124 -4.43 -30.64 2.06
N GLY A 125 -5.50 -30.18 2.72
CA GLY A 125 -5.37 -29.26 3.82
C GLY A 125 -4.70 -29.91 5.05
N ASP A 126 -3.84 -29.19 5.74
CA ASP A 126 -3.08 -29.74 6.89
C ASP A 126 -4.01 -30.18 8.04
N ALA A 127 -5.20 -29.57 8.17
CA ALA A 127 -6.25 -29.97 9.14
C ALA A 127 -7.12 -31.13 8.66
N MET A 128 -7.05 -31.52 7.38
CA MET A 128 -7.94 -32.51 6.82
C MET A 128 -7.42 -33.95 7.02
N GLU A 129 -8.33 -34.89 7.19
CA GLU A 129 -7.96 -36.33 7.29
C GLU A 129 -7.73 -36.92 5.91
N THR A 130 -8.48 -36.48 4.90
CA THR A 130 -8.47 -37.03 3.54
C THR A 130 -7.89 -36.03 2.54
N GLU A 131 -7.39 -36.54 1.42
CA GLU A 131 -6.97 -35.75 0.27
C GLU A 131 -8.15 -35.03 -0.37
N ASP A 132 -7.84 -33.98 -1.14
CA ASP A 132 -8.85 -33.23 -1.89
C ASP A 132 -9.45 -34.09 -3.01
N ASN A 133 -10.76 -34.03 -3.19
CA ASN A 133 -11.43 -34.71 -4.29
C ASN A 133 -11.04 -34.13 -5.67
N GLN A 134 -10.73 -32.83 -5.71
CA GLN A 134 -10.30 -32.16 -6.92
C GLN A 134 -8.80 -32.41 -7.16
N LYS A 135 -8.47 -32.84 -8.37
CA LYS A 135 -7.08 -32.95 -8.82
C LYS A 135 -6.63 -31.56 -9.31
N VAL A 136 -5.41 -31.19 -8.95
CA VAL A 136 -4.81 -29.90 -9.31
C VAL A 136 -3.85 -30.10 -10.47
N TYR A 137 -4.21 -29.55 -11.63
CA TYR A 137 -3.33 -29.64 -12.79
C TYR A 137 -2.27 -28.54 -12.76
N PRO A 138 -1.11 -28.72 -13.43
CA PRO A 138 -0.06 -27.69 -13.46
C PRO A 138 -0.56 -26.31 -13.87
N ASP A 139 -1.49 -26.22 -14.82
CA ASP A 139 -2.06 -24.97 -15.31
C ASP A 139 -2.99 -24.27 -14.31
N ASP A 140 -3.47 -24.99 -13.29
CA ASP A 140 -4.29 -24.41 -12.23
C ASP A 140 -3.45 -23.81 -11.09
N VAL A 141 -2.15 -24.12 -11.04
CA VAL A 141 -1.27 -23.62 -9.98
C VAL A 141 -0.91 -22.15 -10.23
N VAL A 142 -1.05 -21.36 -9.22
CA VAL A 142 -0.82 -19.93 -9.27
C VAL A 142 0.47 -19.53 -8.56
N ALA A 143 0.65 -20.03 -7.33
CA ALA A 143 1.77 -19.65 -6.50
C ALA A 143 2.12 -20.73 -5.49
N LYS A 144 3.33 -20.64 -4.95
CA LYS A 144 3.84 -21.50 -3.90
C LYS A 144 4.19 -20.67 -2.67
N GLN A 145 3.75 -21.09 -1.48
CA GLN A 145 4.11 -20.41 -0.24
C GLN A 145 5.62 -20.54 0.02
N ILE A 146 6.26 -19.42 0.33
CA ILE A 146 7.70 -19.39 0.59
C ILE A 146 8.01 -20.02 1.94
N GLY A 147 8.97 -20.95 1.96
CA GLY A 147 9.49 -21.59 3.17
C GLY A 147 8.58 -22.66 3.75
N ALA A 148 7.39 -22.90 3.20
CA ALA A 148 6.57 -24.04 3.58
C ALA A 148 7.18 -25.34 3.05
N SER A 149 7.24 -26.38 3.90
CA SER A 149 7.83 -27.66 3.54
C SER A 149 7.37 -28.77 4.49
N VAL A 150 7.92 -29.94 4.33
CA VAL A 150 7.88 -31.05 5.32
C VAL A 150 9.31 -31.33 5.76
N ASP A 151 9.54 -31.44 7.07
CA ASP A 151 10.87 -31.74 7.60
C ASP A 151 11.22 -33.24 7.44
N GLU A 152 12.47 -33.58 7.77
CA GLU A 152 12.95 -34.96 7.68
C GLU A 152 12.20 -35.95 8.59
N LYS A 153 11.48 -35.44 9.59
CA LYS A 153 10.66 -36.24 10.53
C LYS A 153 9.21 -36.35 10.08
N GLY A 154 8.84 -35.70 8.95
CA GLY A 154 7.48 -35.68 8.43
C GLY A 154 6.58 -34.61 9.04
N ASN A 155 7.13 -33.66 9.83
CA ASN A 155 6.33 -32.58 10.38
C ASN A 155 6.18 -31.47 9.33
N TYR A 156 5.02 -30.83 9.35
CA TYR A 156 4.74 -29.68 8.48
C TYR A 156 5.46 -28.43 8.99
N VAL A 157 6.24 -27.80 8.11
CA VAL A 157 6.96 -26.56 8.40
C VAL A 157 6.11 -25.38 7.88
N LYS A 158 5.87 -24.43 8.77
CA LYS A 158 5.17 -23.18 8.45
C LYS A 158 6.06 -22.32 7.55
N GLY A 159 5.50 -21.85 6.42
CA GLY A 159 6.15 -20.89 5.56
C GLY A 159 6.05 -19.44 6.09
N ILE A 160 6.45 -18.47 5.29
CA ILE A 160 6.34 -17.05 5.65
C ILE A 160 4.86 -16.70 5.83
N THR A 161 4.49 -16.39 7.06
CA THR A 161 3.11 -16.11 7.48
C THR A 161 3.12 -14.96 8.48
N VAL A 162 2.19 -14.01 8.31
CA VAL A 162 1.95 -12.91 9.26
C VAL A 162 0.60 -13.14 9.90
N SER A 163 0.62 -13.61 11.17
CA SER A 163 -0.61 -14.03 11.86
C SER A 163 -1.58 -12.86 12.07
N GLY A 164 -2.84 -13.09 11.73
CA GLY A 164 -3.95 -12.13 11.87
C GLY A 164 -3.94 -10.96 10.88
N PHE A 165 -2.90 -10.80 10.06
CA PHE A 165 -2.80 -9.67 9.13
C PHE A 165 -3.66 -9.84 7.88
N GLY A 166 -4.09 -11.08 7.58
CA GLY A 166 -5.05 -11.36 6.51
C GLY A 166 -6.37 -10.64 6.71
N LYS A 167 -6.92 -10.65 7.95
CA LYS A 167 -8.16 -9.92 8.28
C LYS A 167 -8.04 -8.42 8.04
N ALA A 168 -6.89 -7.82 8.35
CA ALA A 168 -6.64 -6.41 8.08
C ALA A 168 -6.59 -6.13 6.56
N LEU A 169 -5.96 -7.02 5.80
CA LEU A 169 -5.91 -6.93 4.34
C LEU A 169 -7.30 -7.06 3.72
N ASP A 170 -8.11 -8.03 4.18
CA ASP A 170 -9.48 -8.22 3.72
C ASP A 170 -10.33 -6.96 4.00
N PHE A 171 -10.22 -6.40 5.21
CA PHE A 171 -10.91 -5.17 5.55
C PHE A 171 -10.48 -3.99 4.67
N LEU A 172 -9.17 -3.86 4.38
CA LEU A 172 -8.68 -2.80 3.48
C LEU A 172 -9.12 -3.00 2.02
N GLN A 173 -9.37 -4.23 1.59
CA GLN A 173 -9.86 -4.54 0.24
C GLN A 173 -11.40 -4.43 0.14
N ASP A 174 -12.10 -4.50 1.27
CA ASP A 174 -13.53 -4.24 1.30
C ASP A 174 -13.85 -2.77 0.99
N ARG A 175 -15.00 -2.53 0.34
CA ARG A 175 -15.43 -1.18 -0.08
C ARG A 175 -15.47 -0.18 1.09
N VAL A 176 -15.99 -0.61 2.24
CA VAL A 176 -16.12 0.26 3.43
C VAL A 176 -14.76 0.50 4.06
N GLY A 177 -13.95 -0.55 4.24
CA GLY A 177 -12.62 -0.46 4.81
C GLY A 177 -11.69 0.43 3.96
N PHE A 178 -11.71 0.27 2.64
CA PHE A 178 -10.97 1.12 1.72
C PHE A 178 -11.38 2.61 1.84
N MET A 179 -12.68 2.86 1.90
CA MET A 179 -13.19 4.23 2.04
C MET A 179 -12.76 4.88 3.35
N VAL A 180 -12.89 4.16 4.48
CA VAL A 180 -12.59 4.68 5.82
C VAL A 180 -11.08 4.81 6.06
N CYS A 181 -10.31 3.82 5.63
CA CYS A 181 -8.87 3.79 5.94
C CYS A 181 -8.01 4.55 4.93
N ILE A 182 -8.48 4.73 3.69
CA ILE A 182 -7.69 5.34 2.62
C ILE A 182 -8.33 6.64 2.15
N ILE A 183 -9.57 6.61 1.68
CA ILE A 183 -10.19 7.78 1.04
C ILE A 183 -10.43 8.92 2.03
N ILE A 184 -11.03 8.64 3.20
CA ILE A 184 -11.35 9.69 4.19
C ILE A 184 -10.08 10.36 4.73
N PRO A 185 -9.05 9.64 5.22
CA PRO A 185 -7.81 10.27 5.67
C PRO A 185 -7.11 11.07 4.58
N LEU A 186 -7.11 10.57 3.34
CA LEU A 186 -6.53 11.27 2.20
C LEU A 186 -7.26 12.58 1.91
N ALA A 187 -8.60 12.58 1.91
CA ALA A 187 -9.41 13.78 1.70
C ALA A 187 -9.18 14.81 2.81
N LEU A 188 -9.17 14.40 4.07
CA LEU A 188 -8.89 15.29 5.21
C LEU A 188 -7.48 15.88 5.13
N PHE A 189 -6.49 15.07 4.75
CA PHE A 189 -5.12 15.51 4.55
C PHE A 189 -5.04 16.54 3.42
N PHE A 190 -5.74 16.31 2.30
CA PHE A 190 -5.77 17.23 1.18
C PHE A 190 -6.41 18.59 1.58
N ILE A 191 -7.54 18.57 2.27
CA ILE A 191 -8.20 19.77 2.79
C ILE A 191 -7.24 20.56 3.69
N TRP A 192 -6.51 19.87 4.57
CA TRP A 192 -5.53 20.52 5.43
C TRP A 192 -4.36 21.14 4.66
N GLN A 193 -3.86 20.48 3.61
CA GLN A 193 -2.82 21.04 2.74
C GLN A 193 -3.29 22.28 2.00
N VAL A 194 -4.53 22.28 1.50
CA VAL A 194 -5.14 23.45 0.85
C VAL A 194 -5.28 24.61 1.85
N TYR A 195 -5.74 24.32 3.07
CA TYR A 195 -5.79 25.33 4.13
C TYR A 195 -4.42 25.95 4.42
N LYS A 196 -3.38 25.14 4.56
CA LYS A 196 -1.99 25.62 4.74
C LYS A 196 -1.53 26.53 3.60
N LEU A 197 -1.83 26.14 2.36
CA LEU A 197 -1.48 26.90 1.18
C LEU A 197 -2.16 28.29 1.20
N ILE A 198 -3.46 28.32 1.46
CA ILE A 198 -4.21 29.58 1.56
C ILE A 198 -3.67 30.46 2.70
N ALA A 199 -3.40 29.90 3.87
CA ALA A 199 -2.82 30.63 5.00
C ALA A 199 -1.45 31.24 4.65
N MET A 200 -0.61 30.51 3.92
CA MET A 200 0.69 30.99 3.46
C MET A 200 0.54 32.15 2.46
N PHE A 201 -0.39 32.04 1.51
CA PHE A 201 -0.68 33.13 0.57
C PHE A 201 -1.21 34.39 1.27
N MET A 202 -2.09 34.22 2.26
CA MET A 202 -2.60 35.37 3.04
C MET A 202 -1.50 36.05 3.86
N ALA A 203 -0.63 35.25 4.50
CA ALA A 203 0.51 35.79 5.24
C ALA A 203 1.48 36.57 4.32
N ALA A 204 1.85 36.01 3.19
CA ALA A 204 2.71 36.69 2.21
C ALA A 204 2.07 38.00 1.65
N LYS A 205 0.76 37.99 1.45
CA LYS A 205 0.03 39.21 1.02
C LYS A 205 0.01 40.28 2.11
N SER A 206 -0.20 39.89 3.38
CA SER A 206 -0.19 40.83 4.50
C SER A 206 1.19 41.45 4.74
N GLU A 207 2.26 40.67 4.56
CA GLU A 207 3.63 41.15 4.67
C GLU A 207 3.97 42.18 3.59
N LYS A 208 3.58 41.93 2.33
CA LYS A 208 3.75 42.92 1.24
C LYS A 208 2.98 44.17 1.50
N MET A 209 1.72 44.08 1.94
CA MET A 209 0.94 45.29 2.27
C MET A 209 1.56 46.09 3.42
N ALA A 210 2.11 45.44 4.44
CA ALA A 210 2.80 46.11 5.53
C ALA A 210 4.07 46.82 5.07
N ASP A 211 4.83 46.24 4.15
CA ASP A 211 6.03 46.84 3.57
C ASP A 211 5.68 48.04 2.65
N ASP A 212 4.61 47.94 1.88
CA ASP A 212 4.15 49.03 1.04
C ASP A 212 3.68 50.25 1.89
N VAL A 213 2.95 49.99 2.98
CA VAL A 213 2.54 51.05 3.92
C VAL A 213 3.75 51.72 4.59
N LYS A 214 4.75 50.90 5.01
CA LYS A 214 6.01 51.47 5.57
C LYS A 214 6.76 52.34 4.56
N ARG A 215 6.87 51.90 3.31
CA ARG A 215 7.50 52.66 2.25
C ARG A 215 6.80 54.03 2.02
N GLN A 216 5.46 54.01 1.92
CA GLN A 216 4.69 55.25 1.76
C GLN A 216 4.90 56.19 2.95
N ALA A 217 4.89 55.69 4.18
CA ALA A 217 5.12 56.51 5.36
C ALA A 217 6.52 57.12 5.40
N ILE A 218 7.54 56.40 4.93
CA ILE A 218 8.92 56.91 4.81
C ILE A 218 9.01 57.97 3.71
N GLU A 219 8.39 57.75 2.57
CA GLU A 219 8.37 58.73 1.48
C GLU A 219 7.65 60.03 1.89
N GLU A 220 6.51 59.95 2.57
CA GLU A 220 5.83 61.13 3.11
C GLU A 220 6.66 61.89 4.15
N TYR A 221 7.36 61.18 5.04
CA TYR A 221 8.25 61.81 6.02
C TYR A 221 9.44 62.53 5.36
N ILE A 222 10.03 61.95 4.32
CA ILE A 222 11.12 62.58 3.54
C ILE A 222 10.60 63.82 2.83
N ALA A 223 9.45 63.75 2.18
CA ALA A 223 8.84 64.87 1.48
C ALA A 223 8.52 66.05 2.42
N GLN A 224 8.02 65.77 3.63
CA GLN A 224 7.78 66.78 4.67
C GLN A 224 9.07 67.46 5.13
N GLN A 225 10.17 66.69 5.32
CA GLN A 225 11.47 67.25 5.70
C GLN A 225 12.07 68.14 4.61
N GLU A 226 11.95 67.72 3.36
CA GLU A 226 12.42 68.53 2.22
C GLU A 226 11.63 69.85 2.06
N ALA A 227 10.31 69.76 2.23
CA ALA A 227 9.45 70.97 2.22
C ALA A 227 9.80 71.95 3.37
N ALA A 228 10.08 71.42 4.59
CA ALA A 228 10.49 72.21 5.73
C ALA A 228 11.86 72.91 5.51
N LYS A 229 12.82 72.21 4.90
CA LYS A 229 14.13 72.75 4.53
C LYS A 229 14.03 73.88 3.47
N ASN A 230 13.18 73.68 2.46
CA ASN A 230 12.98 74.65 1.43
C ASN A 230 12.30 75.93 1.98
N ASN A 231 11.33 75.84 2.90
CA ASN A 231 10.68 77.01 3.53
C ASN A 231 11.64 77.68 4.51
N GLY A 232 12.57 76.98 5.20
CA GLY A 232 13.57 77.65 6.05
C GLY A 232 14.62 78.43 5.27
N ASN A 233 14.93 78.05 4.04
CA ASN A 233 15.89 78.79 3.18
C ASN A 233 15.33 80.04 2.52
N TYR A 234 14.02 80.21 2.52
CA TYR A 234 13.35 81.45 1.98
C TYR A 234 13.26 82.56 3.04
N SER A 235 13.27 82.18 4.34
CA SER A 235 13.20 83.24 5.39
C SER A 235 14.56 83.92 5.66
N ASP A 236 15.68 83.30 5.29
CA ASP A 236 17.02 83.85 5.54
C ASP A 236 17.52 84.76 4.40
N LYS A 237 16.73 84.94 3.29
CA LYS A 237 17.04 85.82 2.16
C LYS A 237 16.26 87.14 2.11
N SER A 238 15.38 87.35 3.08
CA SER A 238 14.56 88.55 3.14
C SER A 238 15.05 89.65 4.11
N ASP A 239 16.20 89.39 4.85
CA ASP A 239 16.78 90.38 5.80
C ASP A 239 18.20 90.87 5.41
N THR A 240 18.45 91.10 4.11
CA THR A 240 19.69 91.80 3.67
C THR A 240 19.32 92.97 2.73
#